data_73f87c78685d0e0e60919446afe2a359
#
_entry.id   73f87c78685d0e0e60919446afe2a359
#
_cell.length_a   1.000
_cell.length_b   1.000
_cell.length_c   1.000
_cell.angle_alpha   90.00
_cell.angle_beta   90.00
_cell.angle_gamma   90.00
#
_symmetry.space_group_name_H-M   'P 1'
#
loop_
_entity.id
_entity.type
_entity.pdbx_description
1 polymer ?
#
loop_
_entity_poly.entity_id
_entity_poly.type
_entity_poly.pdbx_seq_one_letter_code
_entity_poly.pdbx_strand_id
1 'polypeptide(L)'
;QTLDYVQSLYEKKLTTYPRTDSCYITDDDEEMLEELTEELEVFLGITPEDVDEAVPRTRRTVNREKVTDHHAILPTRSMLQADLEALPKGEQNVLKLIIARTLMAVSKPFRYLETLLTTECAGEEFSAKGKEVLEEGWKAVERKVLADILNRKQELTALPNAAENECGILNAELKEGQTSPPKHFTEVICYERGIRNRP
;
A
#
# COMPACT_ATOMS: atom_id res chain seq x y z
N GLN A 1 -7.23 19.24 -4.19
CA GLN A 1 -7.20 19.18 -2.71
C GLN A 1 -6.03 18.33 -2.18
N THR A 2 -5.87 17.02 -2.57
CA THR A 2 -4.72 16.22 -2.08
C THR A 2 -3.39 16.80 -2.54
N LEU A 3 -3.26 17.17 -3.82
CA LEU A 3 -2.06 17.79 -4.34
C LEU A 3 -1.73 19.12 -3.62
N ASP A 4 -2.75 19.89 -3.25
CA ASP A 4 -2.56 21.16 -2.51
C ASP A 4 -1.97 20.90 -1.12
N TYR A 5 -2.42 19.83 -0.45
CA TYR A 5 -1.83 19.41 0.83
C TYR A 5 -0.37 18.99 0.68
N VAL A 6 -0.05 18.19 -0.33
CA VAL A 6 1.34 17.77 -0.56
C VAL A 6 2.22 18.96 -0.92
N GLN A 7 1.71 19.91 -1.73
CA GLN A 7 2.42 21.14 -2.05
C GLN A 7 2.69 21.98 -0.78
N SER A 8 1.70 22.12 0.10
CA SER A 8 1.87 22.81 1.38
C SER A 8 2.89 22.13 2.29
N LEU A 9 2.88 20.80 2.36
CA LEU A 9 3.88 20.04 3.12
C LEU A 9 5.29 20.23 2.57
N TYR A 10 5.45 20.27 1.25
CA TYR A 10 6.72 20.59 0.60
C TYR A 10 7.21 22.01 0.94
N GLU A 11 6.35 23.01 0.86
CA GLU A 11 6.68 24.41 1.20
C GLU A 11 7.09 24.56 2.67
N LYS A 12 6.52 23.71 3.56
CA LYS A 12 6.92 23.58 4.96
C LYS A 12 8.16 22.72 5.17
N LYS A 13 8.75 22.20 4.10
CA LYS A 13 9.93 21.32 4.11
C LYS A 13 9.72 19.99 4.84
N LEU A 14 8.49 19.51 4.94
CA LEU A 14 8.16 18.24 5.60
C LEU A 14 8.21 17.06 4.64
N THR A 15 8.08 17.30 3.34
CA THR A 15 8.21 16.31 2.27
C THR A 15 9.08 16.84 1.13
N THR A 16 9.55 15.94 0.28
CA THR A 16 10.24 16.29 -0.97
C THR A 16 9.27 16.79 -2.03
N TYR A 17 9.77 17.17 -3.20
CA TYR A 17 9.00 17.82 -4.25
C TYR A 17 7.82 16.94 -4.75
N PRO A 18 6.58 17.47 -4.80
CA PRO A 18 5.39 16.65 -5.02
C PRO A 18 5.08 16.31 -6.48
N ARG A 19 5.65 17.05 -7.44
CA ARG A 19 5.38 16.82 -8.86
C ARG A 19 6.47 15.94 -9.45
N THR A 20 6.36 14.65 -9.21
CA THR A 20 7.24 13.63 -9.75
C THR A 20 6.43 12.48 -10.31
N ASP A 21 6.94 11.85 -11.36
CA ASP A 21 6.44 10.62 -11.94
C ASP A 21 7.23 9.39 -11.46
N SER A 22 8.35 9.62 -10.75
CA SER A 22 9.19 8.55 -10.24
C SER A 22 8.64 7.94 -8.94
N CYS A 23 8.66 6.61 -8.90
CA CYS A 23 8.45 5.82 -7.69
C CYS A 23 9.77 5.32 -7.07
N TYR A 24 10.91 5.79 -7.60
CA TYR A 24 12.25 5.37 -7.20
C TYR A 24 12.99 6.49 -6.50
N ILE A 25 14.03 6.11 -5.76
CA ILE A 25 14.94 6.98 -5.02
C ILE A 25 16.36 6.81 -5.52
N THR A 26 17.24 7.72 -5.11
CA THR A 26 18.67 7.67 -5.37
C THR A 26 19.44 7.03 -4.21
N ASP A 27 20.73 6.78 -4.40
CA ASP A 27 21.61 6.26 -3.35
C ASP A 27 21.75 7.25 -2.18
N ASP A 28 21.74 8.56 -2.47
CA ASP A 28 21.78 9.60 -1.43
C ASP A 28 20.52 9.61 -0.56
N ASP A 29 19.35 9.29 -1.16
CA ASP A 29 18.08 9.16 -0.44
C ASP A 29 18.06 7.89 0.40
N GLU A 30 18.77 6.83 0.00
CA GLU A 30 18.90 5.58 0.72
C GLU A 30 19.48 5.80 2.11
N GLU A 31 20.63 6.47 2.19
CA GLU A 31 21.29 6.79 3.44
C GLU A 31 20.39 7.62 4.37
N MET A 32 19.67 8.59 3.81
CA MET A 32 18.70 9.38 4.56
C MET A 32 17.57 8.51 5.13
N LEU A 33 17.05 7.56 4.34
CA LEU A 33 15.96 6.68 4.79
C LEU A 33 16.42 5.70 5.86
N GLU A 34 17.64 5.17 5.77
CA GLU A 34 18.20 4.30 6.79
C GLU A 34 18.27 5.00 8.14
N GLU A 35 18.68 6.28 8.15
CA GLU A 35 18.73 7.08 9.37
C GLU A 35 17.32 7.44 9.91
N LEU A 36 16.34 7.66 9.02
CA LEU A 36 15.01 8.13 9.42
C LEU A 36 14.03 7.02 9.79
N THR A 37 14.29 5.78 9.42
CA THR A 37 13.31 4.69 9.53
C THR A 37 12.81 4.51 10.95
N GLU A 38 13.69 4.48 11.95
CA GLU A 38 13.31 4.29 13.35
C GLU A 38 12.43 5.44 13.86
N GLU A 39 12.77 6.68 13.54
CA GLU A 39 11.99 7.85 13.95
C GLU A 39 10.61 7.89 13.25
N LEU A 40 10.55 7.46 11.99
CA LEU A 40 9.28 7.36 11.26
C LEU A 40 8.37 6.27 11.85
N GLU A 41 8.94 5.15 12.30
CA GLU A 41 8.20 4.09 13.00
C GLU A 41 7.63 4.61 14.32
N VAL A 42 8.47 5.25 15.14
CA VAL A 42 8.04 5.88 16.40
C VAL A 42 6.92 6.90 16.16
N PHE A 43 7.07 7.73 15.12
CA PHE A 43 6.05 8.73 14.76
C PHE A 43 4.69 8.10 14.43
N LEU A 44 4.66 6.97 13.76
CA LEU A 44 3.43 6.24 13.45
C LEU A 44 2.96 5.34 14.60
N GLY A 45 3.68 5.30 15.71
CA GLY A 45 3.40 4.40 16.83
C GLY A 45 3.60 2.93 16.47
N ILE A 46 4.47 2.65 15.52
CA ILE A 46 4.88 1.30 15.13
C ILE A 46 5.93 0.84 16.15
N THR A 47 5.75 -0.37 16.68
CA THR A 47 6.69 -0.96 17.64
C THR A 47 7.50 -2.08 16.99
N PRO A 48 8.66 -2.49 17.55
CA PRO A 48 9.41 -3.65 17.05
C PRO A 48 8.60 -4.95 17.02
N GLU A 49 7.51 -5.03 17.79
CA GLU A 49 6.57 -6.14 17.76
C GLU A 49 5.66 -6.12 16.52
N ASP A 50 5.41 -4.93 15.96
CA ASP A 50 4.60 -4.75 14.77
C ASP A 50 5.41 -5.02 13.48
N VAL A 51 6.71 -4.73 13.50
CA VAL A 51 7.61 -4.86 12.34
C VAL A 51 8.80 -5.74 12.71
N ASP A 52 8.88 -6.88 12.10
CA ASP A 52 9.95 -7.85 12.33
C ASP A 52 11.26 -7.38 11.65
N GLU A 53 12.19 -6.83 12.43
CA GLU A 53 13.48 -6.21 12.07
C GLU A 53 13.45 -4.82 11.40
N ALA A 54 14.08 -3.87 12.10
CA ALA A 54 14.21 -2.46 11.73
C ALA A 54 15.25 -2.13 10.63
N VAL A 55 15.65 -3.10 9.80
CA VAL A 55 16.58 -2.81 8.71
C VAL A 55 15.81 -2.46 7.45
N PRO A 56 15.87 -1.19 6.98
CA PRO A 56 15.22 -0.78 5.76
C PRO A 56 15.78 -1.57 4.56
N ARG A 57 14.90 -2.07 3.70
CA ARG A 57 15.25 -2.83 2.50
C ARG A 57 15.10 -1.97 1.26
N THR A 58 16.07 -1.14 1.05
CA THR A 58 16.07 -0.09 0.03
C THR A 58 16.32 -0.60 -1.38
N ARG A 59 16.95 -1.75 -1.55
CA ARG A 59 17.34 -2.33 -2.86
C ARG A 59 16.22 -2.35 -3.92
N ARG A 60 14.94 -2.36 -3.51
CA ARG A 60 13.80 -2.35 -4.44
C ARG A 60 13.43 -0.95 -4.90
N THR A 61 13.75 0.04 -4.08
CA THR A 61 13.36 1.43 -4.26
C THR A 61 14.47 2.25 -4.88
N VAL A 62 15.73 1.87 -4.67
CA VAL A 62 16.89 2.54 -5.26
C VAL A 62 17.02 2.17 -6.73
N ASN A 63 16.84 3.14 -7.61
CA ASN A 63 17.07 2.99 -9.04
C ASN A 63 17.29 4.35 -9.69
N ARG A 64 18.54 4.79 -9.74
CA ARG A 64 18.92 6.10 -10.28
C ARG A 64 18.54 6.29 -11.74
N GLU A 65 18.54 5.25 -12.55
CA GLU A 65 18.18 5.34 -13.98
C GLU A 65 16.70 5.66 -14.20
N LYS A 66 15.85 5.37 -13.20
CA LYS A 66 14.42 5.65 -13.22
C LYS A 66 14.03 6.91 -12.46
N VAL A 67 14.99 7.64 -11.96
CA VAL A 67 14.81 8.98 -11.41
C VAL A 67 15.20 9.98 -12.50
N THR A 68 14.21 10.67 -13.06
CA THR A 68 14.41 11.66 -14.10
C THR A 68 14.77 13.01 -13.49
N ASP A 69 13.79 13.88 -13.28
CA ASP A 69 13.97 15.21 -12.71
C ASP A 69 13.91 15.20 -11.17
N HIS A 70 13.02 14.39 -10.62
CA HIS A 70 12.80 14.26 -9.17
C HIS A 70 12.60 12.80 -8.77
N HIS A 71 13.13 12.43 -7.60
CA HIS A 71 12.87 11.13 -6.97
C HIS A 71 11.45 11.04 -6.38
N ALA A 72 11.07 9.87 -5.87
CA ALA A 72 9.78 9.65 -5.21
C ALA A 72 9.55 10.65 -4.05
N ILE A 73 8.30 10.89 -3.71
CA ILE A 73 7.93 11.75 -2.58
C ILE A 73 8.31 11.04 -1.28
N LEU A 74 9.18 11.68 -0.49
CA LEU A 74 9.67 11.17 0.79
C LEU A 74 9.41 12.19 1.91
N PRO A 75 9.28 11.73 3.17
CA PRO A 75 9.39 12.61 4.32
C PRO A 75 10.83 13.12 4.44
N THR A 76 11.02 14.31 5.01
CA THR A 76 12.34 14.91 5.24
C THR A 76 12.72 14.86 6.72
N ARG A 77 14.01 15.04 7.02
CA ARG A 77 14.48 15.17 8.41
C ARG A 77 13.83 16.33 9.17
N SER A 78 13.47 17.42 8.48
CA SER A 78 12.80 18.57 9.09
C SER A 78 11.46 18.23 9.73
N MET A 79 10.82 17.14 9.29
CA MET A 79 9.57 16.65 9.86
C MET A 79 9.72 16.29 11.34
N LEU A 80 10.85 15.75 11.76
CA LEU A 80 11.10 15.33 13.15
C LEU A 80 11.10 16.49 14.14
N GLN A 81 11.36 17.71 13.68
CA GLN A 81 11.45 18.92 14.49
C GLN A 81 10.19 19.80 14.40
N ALA A 82 9.24 19.42 13.56
CA ALA A 82 8.05 20.21 13.29
C ALA A 82 6.93 19.90 14.30
N ASP A 83 6.17 20.93 14.65
CA ASP A 83 4.91 20.75 15.38
C ASP A 83 3.83 20.24 14.39
N LEU A 84 3.69 18.93 14.31
CA LEU A 84 2.78 18.28 13.39
C LEU A 84 1.32 18.35 13.86
N GLU A 85 1.07 18.60 15.13
CA GLU A 85 -0.29 18.81 15.65
C GLU A 85 -0.86 20.17 15.23
N ALA A 86 0.01 21.15 14.99
CA ALA A 86 -0.39 22.46 14.46
C ALA A 86 -0.80 22.41 12.97
N LEU A 87 -0.52 21.32 12.26
CA LEU A 87 -0.93 21.18 10.85
C LEU A 87 -2.45 20.98 10.70
N PRO A 88 -3.05 21.50 9.62
CA PRO A 88 -4.42 21.15 9.26
C PRO A 88 -4.61 19.62 9.16
N LYS A 89 -5.76 19.11 9.56
CA LYS A 89 -6.03 17.66 9.61
C LYS A 89 -5.79 16.94 8.27
N GLY A 90 -6.09 17.62 7.15
CA GLY A 90 -5.83 17.07 5.80
C GLY A 90 -4.34 16.88 5.53
N GLU A 91 -3.50 17.84 5.93
CA GLU A 91 -2.04 17.73 5.81
C GLU A 91 -1.47 16.65 6.72
N GLN A 92 -1.94 16.57 7.98
CA GLN A 92 -1.55 15.50 8.90
C GLN A 92 -1.81 14.10 8.31
N ASN A 93 -3.01 13.90 7.76
CA ASN A 93 -3.40 12.62 7.17
C ASN A 93 -2.55 12.28 5.94
N VAL A 94 -2.29 13.27 5.08
CA VAL A 94 -1.46 13.08 3.88
C VAL A 94 -0.01 12.79 4.27
N LEU A 95 0.55 13.50 5.25
CA LEU A 95 1.90 13.24 5.76
C LEU A 95 2.01 11.83 6.35
N LYS A 96 1.06 11.42 7.18
CA LYS A 96 1.00 10.04 7.71
C LYS A 96 0.96 8.99 6.60
N LEU A 97 0.20 9.25 5.53
CA LEU A 97 0.16 8.35 4.37
C LEU A 97 1.50 8.27 3.63
N ILE A 98 2.20 9.39 3.45
CA ILE A 98 3.53 9.42 2.82
C ILE A 98 4.52 8.63 3.67
N ILE A 99 4.56 8.87 4.98
CA ILE A 99 5.42 8.13 5.91
C ILE A 99 5.11 6.63 5.87
N ALA A 100 3.83 6.26 5.98
CA ALA A 100 3.42 4.86 5.94
C ALA A 100 3.84 4.18 4.62
N ARG A 101 3.66 4.85 3.48
CA ARG A 101 4.07 4.32 2.17
C ARG A 101 5.59 4.19 2.05
N THR A 102 6.34 5.13 2.60
CA THR A 102 7.81 5.06 2.67
C THR A 102 8.26 3.83 3.47
N LEU A 103 7.74 3.66 4.68
CA LEU A 103 8.04 2.49 5.52
C LEU A 103 7.63 1.18 4.87
N MET A 104 6.45 1.12 4.25
CA MET A 104 6.01 -0.07 3.51
C MET A 104 6.94 -0.42 2.35
N ALA A 105 7.49 0.59 1.66
CA ALA A 105 8.39 0.38 0.53
C ALA A 105 9.73 -0.24 0.94
N VAL A 106 10.21 0.07 2.15
CA VAL A 106 11.50 -0.44 2.69
C VAL A 106 11.33 -1.63 3.64
N SER A 107 10.10 -2.02 3.95
CA SER A 107 9.79 -3.17 4.82
C SER A 107 9.99 -4.51 4.11
N LYS A 108 9.99 -5.60 4.89
CA LYS A 108 9.97 -6.98 4.38
C LYS A 108 8.78 -7.23 3.46
N PRO A 109 8.91 -8.14 2.49
CA PRO A 109 7.79 -8.51 1.64
C PRO A 109 6.71 -9.24 2.44
N PHE A 110 5.45 -8.98 2.09
CA PHE A 110 4.32 -9.78 2.53
C PHE A 110 4.40 -11.16 1.88
N ARG A 111 4.42 -12.22 2.69
CA ARG A 111 4.45 -13.62 2.23
C ARG A 111 3.21 -14.35 2.68
N TYR A 112 2.57 -15.04 1.78
CA TYR A 112 1.37 -15.80 2.04
C TYR A 112 1.33 -17.07 1.20
N LEU A 113 0.65 -18.08 1.71
CA LEU A 113 0.25 -19.24 0.95
C LEU A 113 -1.14 -19.00 0.36
N GLU A 114 -1.26 -19.09 -0.96
CA GLU A 114 -2.55 -19.05 -1.63
C GLU A 114 -3.00 -20.47 -1.96
N THR A 115 -4.15 -20.86 -1.44
CA THR A 115 -4.79 -22.13 -1.73
C THR A 115 -5.94 -21.91 -2.70
N LEU A 116 -5.94 -22.60 -3.82
CA LEU A 116 -7.04 -22.69 -4.76
C LEU A 116 -7.69 -24.06 -4.60
N LEU A 117 -8.93 -24.09 -4.19
CA LEU A 117 -9.76 -25.28 -4.15
C LEU A 117 -10.68 -25.28 -5.37
N THR A 118 -10.60 -26.33 -6.17
CA THR A 118 -11.51 -26.54 -7.31
C THR A 118 -12.30 -27.81 -7.06
N THR A 119 -13.61 -27.73 -7.21
CA THR A 119 -14.55 -28.85 -7.08
C THR A 119 -15.42 -28.94 -8.32
N GLU A 120 -15.77 -30.15 -8.71
CA GLU A 120 -16.73 -30.39 -9.79
C GLU A 120 -18.01 -30.96 -9.22
N CYS A 121 -19.15 -30.45 -9.66
CA CYS A 121 -20.44 -30.98 -9.30
C CYS A 121 -21.37 -30.95 -10.54
N ALA A 122 -21.87 -32.12 -10.93
CA ALA A 122 -22.76 -32.28 -12.08
C ALA A 122 -22.20 -31.68 -13.41
N GLY A 123 -20.88 -31.72 -13.59
CA GLY A 123 -20.21 -31.14 -14.77
C GLY A 123 -19.91 -29.66 -14.69
N GLU A 124 -20.26 -28.99 -13.60
CA GLU A 124 -19.94 -27.58 -13.36
C GLU A 124 -18.79 -27.45 -12.36
N GLU A 125 -17.86 -26.55 -12.65
CA GLU A 125 -16.68 -26.29 -11.83
C GLU A 125 -16.93 -25.13 -10.85
N PHE A 126 -16.60 -25.36 -9.58
CA PHE A 126 -16.65 -24.35 -8.52
C PHE A 126 -15.25 -24.13 -7.97
N SER A 127 -14.89 -22.89 -7.73
CA SER A 127 -13.57 -22.56 -7.16
C SER A 127 -13.69 -21.67 -5.93
N ALA A 128 -12.82 -21.92 -4.94
CA ALA A 128 -12.64 -21.08 -3.78
C ALA A 128 -11.16 -20.76 -3.60
N LYS A 129 -10.85 -19.53 -3.20
CA LYS A 129 -9.48 -19.07 -2.91
C LYS A 129 -9.36 -18.68 -1.46
N GLY A 130 -8.31 -19.14 -0.82
CA GLY A 130 -7.94 -18.73 0.52
C GLY A 130 -6.49 -18.26 0.59
N LYS A 131 -6.18 -17.47 1.60
CA LYS A 131 -4.82 -16.98 1.87
C LYS A 131 -4.49 -17.19 3.33
N GLU A 132 -3.37 -17.86 3.58
CA GLU A 132 -2.77 -18.02 4.89
C GLU A 132 -1.51 -17.15 4.95
N VAL A 133 -1.42 -16.26 5.93
CA VAL A 133 -0.29 -15.34 6.08
C VAL A 133 0.89 -16.10 6.70
N LEU A 134 2.02 -16.09 6.02
CA LEU A 134 3.28 -16.64 6.51
C LEU A 134 4.17 -15.57 7.17
N GLU A 135 4.24 -14.39 6.53
CA GLU A 135 4.96 -13.22 7.05
C GLU A 135 4.17 -11.97 6.71
N GLU A 136 3.84 -11.16 7.70
CA GLU A 136 3.07 -9.94 7.46
C GLU A 136 3.85 -8.86 6.69
N GLY A 137 5.15 -8.73 6.92
CA GLY A 137 6.00 -7.76 6.25
C GLY A 137 5.37 -6.36 6.22
N TRP A 138 5.40 -5.71 5.07
CA TRP A 138 4.85 -4.36 4.90
C TRP A 138 3.33 -4.23 5.22
N LYS A 139 2.60 -5.34 5.23
CA LYS A 139 1.17 -5.35 5.61
C LYS A 139 0.94 -4.99 7.08
N ALA A 140 1.91 -5.22 7.95
CA ALA A 140 1.83 -4.81 9.36
C ALA A 140 1.73 -3.28 9.48
N VAL A 141 2.57 -2.54 8.75
CA VAL A 141 2.52 -1.08 8.66
C VAL A 141 1.18 -0.61 8.07
N GLU A 142 0.75 -1.23 6.95
CA GLU A 142 -0.53 -0.91 6.31
C GLU A 142 -1.70 -1.07 7.29
N ARG A 143 -1.78 -2.20 7.97
CA ARG A 143 -2.86 -2.49 8.93
C ARG A 143 -2.94 -1.45 10.03
N LYS A 144 -1.79 -1.07 10.60
CA LYS A 144 -1.75 -0.14 11.73
C LYS A 144 -2.12 1.29 11.34
N VAL A 145 -1.64 1.75 10.20
CA VAL A 145 -1.79 3.16 9.79
C VAL A 145 -3.04 3.37 8.94
N LEU A 146 -3.27 2.51 7.96
CA LEU A 146 -4.38 2.71 7.03
C LEU A 146 -5.73 2.27 7.60
N ALA A 147 -5.75 1.38 8.59
CA ALA A 147 -6.98 1.05 9.31
C ALA A 147 -7.57 2.31 9.98
N ASP A 148 -6.72 3.12 10.61
CA ASP A 148 -7.13 4.34 11.29
C ASP A 148 -7.54 5.46 10.31
N ILE A 149 -6.85 5.58 9.18
CA ILE A 149 -7.08 6.66 8.21
C ILE A 149 -8.22 6.31 7.25
N LEU A 150 -8.29 5.06 6.78
CA LEU A 150 -9.20 4.64 5.72
C LEU A 150 -10.40 3.84 6.24
N ASN A 151 -10.44 3.54 7.54
CA ASN A 151 -11.46 2.70 8.18
C ASN A 151 -11.70 1.37 7.42
N ARG A 152 -10.63 0.77 6.91
CA ARG A 152 -10.66 -0.47 6.15
C ARG A 152 -10.11 -1.61 7.00
N LYS A 153 -10.98 -2.56 7.33
CA LYS A 153 -10.57 -3.88 7.83
C LYS A 153 -10.44 -4.82 6.64
N GLN A 154 -9.28 -5.41 6.46
CA GLN A 154 -9.06 -6.44 5.46
C GLN A 154 -9.06 -7.79 6.19
N GLU A 155 -10.12 -8.56 6.02
CA GLU A 155 -10.18 -9.94 6.51
C GLU A 155 -9.60 -10.87 5.43
N LEU A 156 -8.61 -11.65 5.80
CA LEU A 156 -8.09 -12.73 4.97
C LEU A 156 -8.77 -14.03 5.40
N THR A 157 -9.40 -14.70 4.47
CA THR A 157 -10.05 -15.99 4.73
C THR A 157 -9.07 -17.10 4.37
N ALA A 158 -8.63 -17.85 5.38
CA ALA A 158 -7.90 -19.09 5.15
C ALA A 158 -8.90 -20.21 4.78
N LEU A 159 -8.53 -21.05 3.81
CA LEU A 159 -9.26 -22.27 3.54
C LEU A 159 -8.71 -23.41 4.44
N PRO A 160 -9.55 -24.34 4.88
CA PRO A 160 -9.09 -25.53 5.56
C PRO A 160 -8.22 -26.36 4.62
N ASN A 161 -7.27 -27.07 5.18
CA ASN A 161 -6.49 -28.05 4.43
C ASN A 161 -7.43 -29.12 3.89
N ALA A 162 -7.58 -29.16 2.58
CA ALA A 162 -8.39 -30.17 1.88
C ALA A 162 -7.46 -31.08 1.08
N ALA A 163 -7.67 -32.38 1.20
CA ALA A 163 -7.09 -33.38 0.30
C ALA A 163 -8.04 -33.64 -0.87
N GLU A 164 -7.54 -34.27 -1.93
CA GLU A 164 -8.41 -34.77 -3.00
C GLU A 164 -9.34 -35.83 -2.44
N ASN A 165 -10.60 -35.49 -2.26
CA ASN A 165 -11.64 -36.35 -1.73
C ASN A 165 -13.00 -35.96 -2.34
N GLU A 166 -13.96 -36.85 -2.22
CA GLU A 166 -15.36 -36.51 -2.48
C GLU A 166 -15.84 -35.51 -1.42
N CYS A 167 -16.50 -34.45 -1.88
CA CYS A 167 -17.10 -33.45 -1.01
C CYS A 167 -18.60 -33.31 -1.30
N GLY A 168 -19.37 -33.01 -0.24
CA GLY A 168 -20.79 -32.78 -0.32
C GLY A 168 -21.15 -31.33 -0.09
N ILE A 169 -22.21 -30.84 -0.74
CA ILE A 169 -22.78 -29.51 -0.50
C ILE A 169 -23.55 -29.56 0.80
N LEU A 170 -23.10 -28.79 1.81
CA LEU A 170 -23.79 -28.67 3.10
C LEU A 170 -24.93 -27.64 3.04
N ASN A 171 -24.73 -26.56 2.30
CA ASN A 171 -25.70 -25.50 2.14
C ASN A 171 -25.48 -24.79 0.80
N ALA A 172 -26.56 -24.39 0.15
CA ALA A 172 -26.54 -23.57 -1.05
C ALA A 172 -27.53 -22.42 -0.91
N GLU A 173 -27.08 -21.20 -1.14
CA GLU A 173 -27.89 -19.99 -1.11
C GLU A 173 -27.83 -19.29 -2.47
N LEU A 174 -28.98 -19.09 -3.10
CA LEU A 174 -29.10 -18.31 -4.33
C LEU A 174 -29.23 -16.83 -3.97
N LYS A 175 -28.29 -16.01 -4.46
CA LYS A 175 -28.33 -14.56 -4.34
C LYS A 175 -28.57 -13.93 -5.71
N GLU A 176 -29.68 -13.23 -5.83
CA GLU A 176 -29.93 -12.43 -7.02
C GLU A 176 -29.17 -11.10 -6.94
N GLY A 177 -28.59 -10.68 -8.04
CA GLY A 177 -27.86 -9.43 -8.14
C GLY A 177 -27.91 -8.85 -9.54
N GLN A 178 -27.63 -7.57 -9.66
CA GLN A 178 -27.49 -6.88 -10.94
C GLN A 178 -26.06 -6.42 -11.13
N THR A 179 -25.52 -6.67 -12.32
CA THR A 179 -24.25 -6.06 -12.72
C THR A 179 -24.46 -4.59 -13.04
N SER A 180 -23.53 -3.75 -12.65
CA SER A 180 -23.51 -2.36 -13.07
C SER A 180 -22.61 -2.19 -14.31
N PRO A 181 -22.93 -1.26 -15.21
CA PRO A 181 -22.04 -0.98 -16.34
C PRO A 181 -20.68 -0.48 -15.84
N PRO A 182 -19.61 -0.65 -16.62
CA PRO A 182 -18.32 -0.06 -16.32
C PRO A 182 -18.46 1.45 -16.09
N LYS A 183 -17.69 2.00 -15.18
CA LYS A 183 -17.63 3.46 -14.99
C LYS A 183 -17.19 4.14 -16.29
N HIS A 184 -17.74 5.31 -16.56
CA HIS A 184 -17.28 6.15 -17.66
C HIS A 184 -15.77 6.39 -17.56
N PHE A 185 -15.11 6.47 -18.72
CA PHE A 185 -13.70 6.85 -18.78
C PHE A 185 -13.51 8.26 -18.20
N THR A 186 -12.56 8.37 -17.29
CA THR A 186 -12.05 9.67 -16.84
C THR A 186 -10.82 10.04 -17.69
N GLU A 187 -10.42 11.31 -17.68
CA GLU A 187 -9.22 11.77 -18.39
C GLU A 187 -7.98 10.96 -17.99
N VAL A 188 -7.85 10.65 -16.70
CA VAL A 188 -6.74 9.85 -16.15
C VAL A 188 -6.74 8.44 -16.75
N ILE A 189 -7.89 7.76 -16.77
CA ILE A 189 -8.00 6.41 -17.35
C ILE A 189 -7.73 6.42 -18.85
N CYS A 190 -8.17 7.45 -19.55
CA CYS A 190 -7.87 7.63 -20.97
C CYS A 190 -6.37 7.79 -21.22
N TYR A 191 -5.70 8.56 -20.38
CA TYR A 191 -4.26 8.77 -20.48
C TYR A 191 -3.46 7.49 -20.19
N GLU A 192 -3.75 6.82 -19.09
CA GLU A 192 -3.09 5.54 -18.72
C GLU A 192 -3.27 4.43 -19.74
N ARG A 193 -4.41 4.38 -20.43
CA ARG A 193 -4.69 3.39 -21.48
C ARG A 193 -4.24 3.82 -22.86
N GLY A 194 -3.60 4.98 -23.01
CA GLY A 194 -3.16 5.49 -24.30
C GLY A 194 -4.31 5.83 -25.26
N ILE A 195 -5.51 6.02 -24.74
CA ILE A 195 -6.67 6.44 -25.52
C ILE A 195 -6.51 7.92 -25.81
N ARG A 196 -5.90 8.25 -26.96
CA ARG A 196 -5.81 9.63 -27.41
C ARG A 196 -7.19 10.06 -27.91
N ASN A 197 -7.64 11.25 -27.46
CA ASN A 197 -8.73 11.94 -28.13
C ASN A 197 -8.36 12.09 -29.62
N ARG A 198 -9.02 11.37 -30.49
CA ARG A 198 -9.01 11.72 -31.90
C ARG A 198 -10.00 12.86 -32.07
N PRO A 199 -9.63 13.93 -32.75
CA PRO A 199 -10.52 15.05 -33.03
C PRO A 199 -11.72 14.62 -33.83
#